data_e923a36163e62f45188ed920365d3d8a
#
_entry.id   e923a36163e62f45188ed920365d3d8a
#
_cell.length_a   1.000
_cell.length_b   1.000
_cell.length_c   1.000
_cell.angle_alpha   90.00
_cell.angle_beta   90.00
_cell.angle_gamma   90.00
#
_symmetry.space_group_name_H-M   'P 1'
#
loop_
_entity.id
_entity.type
_entity.pdbx_description
1 polymer ?
#
loop_
_entity_poly.entity_id
_entity_poly.type
_entity_poly.pdbx_seq_one_letter_code
_entity_poly.pdbx_strand_id
1 'polypeptide(L)'
;MNRTVRVLLLITVAGLLPRTIASSSEERKSDWASLEYLLGDWVGEGGGQPGQGAGEFSFHPGLQNRILVRKSYAAYPPTKDHPAYRHDDLTVVYKESDSASPRAIYFDNEGHVINYSITIFPDQKTIEFVSEVLRSSPRYRLTYVKTGGDTLTLRFEIAPPGKPDSFSTYIEAKAKRK
;
A
#
# COMPACT_ATOMS: atom_id res chain seq x y z
N MET A 1 -44.38 47.90 66.37
CA MET A 1 -44.52 48.17 64.90
C MET A 1 -43.41 47.47 64.18
N ASN A 2 -43.66 46.18 63.77
CA ASN A 2 -42.68 45.37 63.07
C ASN A 2 -42.97 45.42 61.57
N ARG A 3 -42.02 45.94 60.79
CA ARG A 3 -42.05 45.92 59.33
C ARG A 3 -41.27 44.70 58.86
N THR A 4 -41.97 43.71 58.34
CA THR A 4 -41.38 42.51 57.67
C THR A 4 -41.02 42.91 56.25
N VAL A 5 -39.73 42.89 55.92
CA VAL A 5 -39.23 43.05 54.56
C VAL A 5 -39.23 41.68 53.89
N ARG A 6 -40.08 41.46 52.86
CA ARG A 6 -40.04 40.30 51.99
C ARG A 6 -39.03 40.51 50.90
N VAL A 7 -37.95 39.70 50.90
CA VAL A 7 -36.97 39.61 49.81
C VAL A 7 -37.51 38.63 48.77
N LEU A 8 -37.77 39.14 47.59
CA LEU A 8 -38.20 38.34 46.45
C LEU A 8 -36.95 37.83 45.71
N LEU A 9 -36.67 36.54 45.78
CA LEU A 9 -35.54 35.90 45.11
C LEU A 9 -35.96 35.57 43.67
N LEU A 10 -35.48 36.33 42.71
CA LEU A 10 -35.64 36.03 41.29
C LEU A 10 -34.61 34.94 40.86
N ILE A 11 -35.09 33.75 40.64
CA ILE A 11 -34.28 32.64 40.05
C ILE A 11 -34.34 32.81 38.55
N THR A 12 -33.26 33.27 37.95
CA THR A 12 -33.07 33.25 36.49
C THR A 12 -32.58 31.85 36.08
N VAL A 13 -33.45 31.07 35.46
CA VAL A 13 -33.10 29.80 34.82
C VAL A 13 -32.42 30.12 33.50
N ALA A 14 -31.09 30.05 33.48
CA ALA A 14 -30.31 30.10 32.25
C ALA A 14 -30.52 28.78 31.49
N GLY A 15 -31.31 28.83 30.41
CA GLY A 15 -31.52 27.68 29.51
C GLY A 15 -30.21 27.32 28.81
N LEU A 16 -29.64 26.19 29.17
CA LEU A 16 -28.59 25.56 28.38
C LEU A 16 -29.20 25.04 27.07
N LEU A 17 -28.99 25.73 25.97
CA LEU A 17 -29.23 25.21 24.64
C LEU A 17 -28.17 24.17 24.32
N PRO A 18 -28.54 22.94 23.89
CA PRO A 18 -27.56 21.95 23.46
C PRO A 18 -26.86 22.46 22.19
N ARG A 19 -25.55 22.75 22.32
CA ARG A 19 -24.69 22.95 21.16
C ARG A 19 -24.56 21.61 20.47
N THR A 20 -25.29 21.41 19.39
CA THR A 20 -24.99 20.37 18.40
C THR A 20 -23.62 20.67 17.81
N ILE A 21 -22.61 19.94 18.27
CA ILE A 21 -21.31 19.86 17.60
C ILE A 21 -21.58 19.13 16.29
N ALA A 22 -21.79 19.86 15.21
CA ALA A 22 -21.74 19.32 13.88
C ALA A 22 -20.28 18.87 13.68
N SER A 23 -20.03 17.56 13.85
CA SER A 23 -18.80 16.92 13.41
C SER A 23 -18.79 17.04 11.90
N SER A 24 -18.12 18.05 11.37
CA SER A 24 -17.73 18.06 9.98
C SER A 24 -16.71 16.94 9.83
N SER A 25 -17.17 15.76 9.37
CA SER A 25 -16.29 14.78 8.74
C SER A 25 -15.82 15.42 7.44
N GLU A 26 -14.79 16.29 7.51
CA GLU A 26 -13.97 16.53 6.34
C GLU A 26 -13.52 15.14 5.89
N GLU A 27 -14.01 14.71 4.75
CA GLU A 27 -13.53 13.53 4.02
C GLU A 27 -12.05 13.78 3.81
N ARG A 28 -11.23 13.25 4.71
CA ARG A 28 -9.77 13.38 4.68
C ARG A 28 -9.34 12.68 3.40
N LYS A 29 -9.03 13.48 2.37
CA LYS A 29 -8.53 13.00 1.08
C LYS A 29 -7.48 11.93 1.39
N SER A 30 -7.70 10.71 0.89
CA SER A 30 -6.82 9.58 1.19
C SER A 30 -5.37 9.97 0.90
N ASP A 31 -4.48 9.79 1.86
CA ASP A 31 -3.04 10.01 1.68
C ASP A 31 -2.48 9.16 0.53
N TRP A 32 -3.28 8.20 0.03
CA TRP A 32 -2.93 7.20 -0.98
C TRP A 32 -3.65 7.40 -2.33
N ALA A 33 -4.21 8.60 -2.59
CA ALA A 33 -4.95 8.88 -3.84
C ALA A 33 -4.17 8.49 -5.11
N SER A 34 -2.86 8.71 -5.13
CA SER A 34 -2.00 8.34 -6.26
C SER A 34 -1.74 6.83 -6.39
N LEU A 35 -2.03 6.05 -5.35
CA LEU A 35 -1.89 4.59 -5.31
C LEU A 35 -3.26 3.90 -5.31
N GLU A 36 -4.35 4.66 -5.42
CA GLU A 36 -5.72 4.17 -5.24
C GLU A 36 -6.07 3.00 -6.15
N TYR A 37 -5.56 3.00 -7.40
CA TYR A 37 -5.86 1.92 -8.33
C TYR A 37 -5.23 0.57 -7.92
N LEU A 38 -4.21 0.56 -7.05
CA LEU A 38 -3.62 -0.67 -6.51
C LEU A 38 -4.44 -1.27 -5.38
N LEU A 39 -5.31 -0.48 -4.72
CA LEU A 39 -6.07 -0.95 -3.56
C LEU A 39 -7.01 -2.10 -3.91
N GLY A 40 -7.14 -3.05 -3.00
CA GLY A 40 -8.00 -4.23 -3.12
C GLY A 40 -7.22 -5.52 -3.37
N ASP A 41 -7.93 -6.54 -3.83
CA ASP A 41 -7.42 -7.89 -4.02
C ASP A 41 -7.25 -8.18 -5.51
N TRP A 42 -6.14 -8.84 -5.87
CA TRP A 42 -5.73 -9.10 -7.24
C TRP A 42 -5.35 -10.55 -7.44
N VAL A 43 -5.72 -11.12 -8.57
CA VAL A 43 -5.32 -12.45 -9.01
C VAL A 43 -4.41 -12.32 -10.22
N GLY A 44 -3.26 -12.97 -10.17
CA GLY A 44 -2.36 -13.09 -11.31
C GLY A 44 -2.96 -13.99 -12.39
N GLU A 45 -2.97 -13.52 -13.62
CA GLU A 45 -3.32 -14.34 -14.80
C GLU A 45 -2.07 -15.12 -15.23
N GLY A 46 -1.84 -16.25 -14.60
CA GLY A 46 -0.71 -17.13 -14.90
C GLY A 46 -1.17 -18.59 -15.05
N GLY A 47 -0.61 -19.31 -16.02
CA GLY A 47 -0.96 -20.70 -16.33
C GLY A 47 -0.32 -21.75 -15.42
N GLY A 48 0.37 -21.37 -14.34
CA GLY A 48 1.07 -22.31 -13.45
C GLY A 48 2.23 -23.06 -14.11
N GLN A 49 2.71 -22.60 -15.28
CA GLN A 49 3.93 -23.12 -15.92
C GLN A 49 5.15 -22.73 -15.08
N PRO A 50 6.27 -23.48 -15.15
CA PRO A 50 7.52 -23.09 -14.54
C PRO A 50 7.87 -21.62 -14.89
N GLY A 51 8.05 -20.77 -13.89
CA GLY A 51 8.18 -19.32 -14.06
C GLY A 51 6.86 -18.54 -14.22
N GLN A 52 5.73 -19.22 -14.32
CA GLN A 52 4.38 -18.66 -14.31
C GLN A 52 3.63 -19.19 -13.08
N GLY A 53 4.06 -18.80 -11.89
CA GLY A 53 3.35 -19.13 -10.66
C GLY A 53 1.93 -18.56 -10.68
N ALA A 54 0.96 -19.37 -10.24
CA ALA A 54 -0.34 -18.81 -9.85
C ALA A 54 -0.16 -18.03 -8.56
N GLY A 55 -0.68 -16.82 -8.49
CA GLY A 55 -0.50 -16.01 -7.31
C GLY A 55 -1.56 -14.92 -7.16
N GLU A 56 -1.57 -14.36 -5.98
CA GLU A 56 -2.46 -13.28 -5.61
C GLU A 56 -1.67 -12.23 -4.85
N PHE A 57 -2.15 -11.01 -4.92
CA PHE A 57 -1.67 -9.96 -4.05
C PHE A 57 -2.83 -9.03 -3.67
N SER A 58 -2.63 -8.31 -2.60
CA SER A 58 -3.57 -7.30 -2.12
C SER A 58 -2.85 -6.05 -1.67
N PHE A 59 -3.53 -4.90 -1.75
CA PHE A 59 -3.12 -3.68 -1.10
C PHE A 59 -4.26 -3.18 -0.22
N HIS A 60 -4.04 -3.12 1.07
CA HIS A 60 -5.01 -2.61 2.01
C HIS A 60 -4.43 -1.53 2.93
N PRO A 61 -5.22 -0.50 3.26
CA PRO A 61 -4.81 0.48 4.26
C PRO A 61 -4.62 -0.17 5.63
N GLY A 62 -3.59 0.27 6.35
CA GLY A 62 -3.32 -0.11 7.72
C GLY A 62 -3.12 1.10 8.62
N LEU A 63 -3.11 0.90 9.94
CA LEU A 63 -2.88 1.94 10.96
C LEU A 63 -3.69 3.22 10.70
N GLN A 64 -5.00 3.07 10.54
CA GLN A 64 -5.92 4.20 10.27
C GLN A 64 -5.50 5.02 9.03
N ASN A 65 -5.18 4.31 7.92
CA ASN A 65 -4.71 4.88 6.65
C ASN A 65 -3.30 5.51 6.69
N ARG A 66 -2.47 5.21 7.68
CA ARG A 66 -1.09 5.73 7.74
C ARG A 66 -0.10 4.95 6.89
N ILE A 67 -0.43 3.68 6.59
CA ILE A 67 0.37 2.81 5.73
C ILE A 67 -0.53 2.09 4.73
N LEU A 68 0.06 1.57 3.64
CA LEU A 68 -0.55 0.50 2.85
C LEU A 68 0.23 -0.78 3.09
N VAL A 69 -0.48 -1.88 3.27
CA VAL A 69 0.12 -3.19 3.42
C VAL A 69 -0.21 -4.00 2.17
N ARG A 70 0.82 -4.40 1.43
CA ARG A 70 0.72 -5.40 0.38
C ARG A 70 1.01 -6.76 0.98
N LYS A 71 0.15 -7.74 0.74
CA LYS A 71 0.43 -9.16 0.95
C LYS A 71 0.39 -9.85 -0.40
N SER A 72 1.30 -10.77 -0.62
CA SER A 72 1.36 -11.48 -1.89
C SER A 72 1.83 -12.91 -1.67
N TYR A 73 1.41 -13.79 -2.57
CA TYR A 73 2.05 -15.07 -2.74
C TYR A 73 2.13 -15.46 -4.22
N ALA A 74 3.12 -16.29 -4.54
CA ALA A 74 3.24 -17.00 -5.79
C ALA A 74 3.47 -18.49 -5.50
N ALA A 75 2.64 -19.36 -6.09
CA ALA A 75 2.75 -20.80 -5.92
C ALA A 75 3.23 -21.43 -7.24
N TYR A 76 4.27 -22.24 -7.16
CA TYR A 76 4.86 -22.93 -8.27
C TYR A 76 4.61 -24.42 -8.12
N PRO A 77 3.99 -25.10 -9.10
CA PRO A 77 3.76 -26.53 -9.04
C PRO A 77 5.08 -27.31 -9.06
N PRO A 78 5.09 -28.55 -8.57
CA PRO A 78 6.29 -29.36 -8.62
C PRO A 78 6.67 -29.68 -10.08
N THR A 79 7.98 -29.76 -10.33
CA THR A 79 8.56 -30.23 -11.59
C THR A 79 9.32 -31.52 -11.34
N LYS A 80 9.95 -32.10 -12.37
CA LYS A 80 10.83 -33.30 -12.22
C LYS A 80 12.02 -33.03 -11.31
N ASP A 81 12.51 -31.76 -11.32
CA ASP A 81 13.76 -31.37 -10.67
C ASP A 81 13.55 -30.57 -9.39
N HIS A 82 12.34 -30.07 -9.17
CA HIS A 82 12.04 -29.21 -8.02
C HIS A 82 10.69 -29.58 -7.38
N PRO A 83 10.61 -29.65 -6.05
CA PRO A 83 9.35 -29.81 -5.34
C PRO A 83 8.45 -28.56 -5.55
N ALA A 84 7.18 -28.69 -5.19
CA ALA A 84 6.29 -27.53 -5.13
C ALA A 84 6.88 -26.46 -4.20
N TYR A 85 6.80 -25.22 -4.62
CA TYR A 85 7.35 -24.09 -3.90
C TYR A 85 6.33 -22.96 -3.79
N ARG A 86 6.34 -22.27 -2.68
CA ARG A 86 5.52 -21.08 -2.46
C ARG A 86 6.38 -19.94 -1.93
N HIS A 87 6.34 -18.85 -2.63
CA HIS A 87 6.93 -17.57 -2.23
C HIS A 87 5.84 -16.72 -1.60
N ASP A 88 6.01 -16.33 -0.36
CA ASP A 88 5.12 -15.40 0.36
C ASP A 88 5.87 -14.12 0.67
N ASP A 89 5.25 -12.98 0.40
CA ASP A 89 5.85 -11.69 0.72
C ASP A 89 4.87 -10.68 1.35
N LEU A 90 5.44 -9.74 2.06
CA LEU A 90 4.76 -8.61 2.67
C LEU A 90 5.52 -7.33 2.37
N THR A 91 4.82 -6.30 1.90
CA THR A 91 5.38 -4.98 1.69
C THR A 91 4.59 -3.94 2.48
N VAL A 92 5.28 -3.11 3.23
CA VAL A 92 4.70 -1.96 3.93
C VAL A 92 5.08 -0.70 3.20
N VAL A 93 4.08 0.00 2.63
CA VAL A 93 4.26 1.32 2.00
C VAL A 93 3.93 2.39 3.04
N TYR A 94 4.79 3.38 3.17
CA TYR A 94 4.67 4.45 4.16
C TYR A 94 5.16 5.78 3.59
N LYS A 95 4.82 6.86 4.27
CA LYS A 95 5.35 8.21 3.99
C LYS A 95 6.15 8.67 5.19
N GLU A 96 7.35 9.17 4.95
CA GLU A 96 8.13 9.88 5.96
C GLU A 96 7.55 11.27 6.14
N SER A 97 7.64 11.81 7.36
CA SER A 97 7.01 13.10 7.73
C SER A 97 7.42 14.25 6.82
N ASP A 98 8.65 14.21 6.30
CA ASP A 98 9.25 15.29 5.52
C ASP A 98 9.37 14.97 4.02
N SER A 99 8.80 13.82 3.58
CA SER A 99 8.89 13.37 2.20
C SER A 99 7.55 13.41 1.49
N ALA A 100 7.52 14.03 0.30
CA ALA A 100 6.37 14.00 -0.59
C ALA A 100 6.19 12.63 -1.27
N SER A 101 7.27 11.85 -1.40
CA SER A 101 7.26 10.56 -2.08
C SER A 101 7.15 9.41 -1.10
N PRO A 102 6.28 8.42 -1.37
CA PRO A 102 6.20 7.23 -0.53
C PRO A 102 7.45 6.36 -0.65
N ARG A 103 7.70 5.57 0.39
CA ARG A 103 8.71 4.53 0.44
C ARG A 103 8.07 3.19 0.79
N ALA A 104 8.81 2.09 0.64
CA ALA A 104 8.34 0.80 1.10
C ALA A 104 9.47 -0.04 1.67
N ILE A 105 9.08 -0.95 2.57
CA ILE A 105 9.93 -2.03 3.06
C ILE A 105 9.25 -3.35 2.69
N TYR A 106 10.01 -4.22 2.05
CA TYR A 106 9.61 -5.55 1.62
C TYR A 106 10.26 -6.62 2.49
N PHE A 107 9.52 -7.69 2.76
CA PHE A 107 9.95 -8.88 3.47
C PHE A 107 9.41 -10.10 2.73
N ASP A 108 10.16 -11.21 2.72
CA ASP A 108 9.69 -12.48 2.18
C ASP A 108 10.06 -13.68 3.07
N ASN A 109 9.53 -14.85 2.73
CA ASN A 109 9.79 -16.08 3.43
C ASN A 109 11.16 -16.72 3.11
N GLU A 110 11.96 -16.06 2.25
CA GLU A 110 13.35 -16.42 1.97
C GLU A 110 14.34 -15.61 2.83
N GLY A 111 13.83 -14.64 3.60
CA GLY A 111 14.63 -13.81 4.52
C GLY A 111 15.17 -12.53 3.90
N HIS A 112 14.68 -12.13 2.73
CA HIS A 112 15.06 -10.84 2.16
C HIS A 112 14.33 -9.69 2.88
N VAL A 113 15.07 -8.60 3.08
CA VAL A 113 14.54 -7.31 3.52
C VAL A 113 15.03 -6.26 2.54
N ILE A 114 14.10 -5.60 1.83
CA ILE A 114 14.44 -4.68 0.75
C ILE A 114 13.75 -3.34 0.98
N ASN A 115 14.51 -2.25 0.97
CA ASN A 115 13.99 -0.89 1.00
C ASN A 115 13.78 -0.39 -0.41
N TYR A 116 12.60 0.18 -0.68
CA TYR A 116 12.22 0.75 -1.96
C TYR A 116 11.91 2.24 -1.87
N SER A 117 12.37 2.98 -2.85
CA SER A 117 11.82 4.28 -3.21
C SER A 117 10.68 4.07 -4.21
N ILE A 118 9.60 4.85 -4.10
CA ILE A 118 8.44 4.73 -4.98
C ILE A 118 8.33 5.98 -5.83
N THR A 119 8.24 5.78 -7.15
CA THR A 119 7.96 6.82 -8.12
C THR A 119 6.57 6.61 -8.71
N ILE A 120 5.75 7.65 -8.65
CA ILE A 120 4.45 7.70 -9.33
C ILE A 120 4.64 8.56 -10.56
N PHE A 121 4.44 7.97 -11.74
CA PHE A 121 4.66 8.66 -12.99
C PHE A 121 3.53 9.66 -13.30
N PRO A 122 3.81 10.71 -14.12
CA PRO A 122 2.81 11.73 -14.45
C PRO A 122 1.58 11.21 -15.18
N ASP A 123 1.66 10.04 -15.83
CA ASP A 123 0.54 9.34 -16.44
C ASP A 123 -0.49 8.82 -15.44
N GLN A 124 -0.16 8.83 -14.14
CA GLN A 124 -0.97 8.31 -13.03
C GLN A 124 -1.43 6.85 -13.21
N LYS A 125 -0.77 6.12 -14.11
CA LYS A 125 -1.02 4.71 -14.40
C LYS A 125 0.16 3.83 -14.06
N THR A 126 1.37 4.42 -14.01
CA THR A 126 2.62 3.71 -13.75
C THR A 126 3.14 4.05 -12.36
N ILE A 127 3.38 3.02 -11.57
CA ILE A 127 4.02 3.11 -10.25
C ILE A 127 5.21 2.18 -10.24
N GLU A 128 6.36 2.71 -9.88
CA GLU A 128 7.63 1.99 -9.84
C GLU A 128 8.21 1.98 -8.42
N PHE A 129 8.60 0.80 -7.97
CA PHE A 129 9.34 0.57 -6.73
C PHE A 129 10.77 0.19 -7.12
N VAL A 130 11.75 0.98 -6.72
CA VAL A 130 13.17 0.70 -7.01
C VAL A 130 13.94 0.56 -5.71
N SER A 131 14.65 -0.55 -5.55
CA SER A 131 15.43 -0.79 -4.34
C SER A 131 16.66 0.13 -4.27
N GLU A 132 17.18 0.30 -3.07
CA GLU A 132 18.43 1.01 -2.84
C GLU A 132 19.59 0.31 -3.56
N VAL A 133 20.60 1.08 -3.92
CA VAL A 133 21.86 0.54 -4.48
C VAL A 133 22.73 0.04 -3.34
N LEU A 134 22.93 -1.27 -3.27
CA LEU A 134 23.86 -1.90 -2.35
C LEU A 134 25.06 -2.47 -3.12
N ARG A 135 26.27 -2.34 -2.57
CA ARG A 135 27.51 -2.69 -3.27
C ARG A 135 27.58 -4.16 -3.68
N SER A 136 27.05 -5.07 -2.86
CA SER A 136 27.20 -6.52 -3.02
C SER A 136 25.90 -7.25 -3.31
N SER A 137 24.79 -6.53 -3.43
CA SER A 137 23.47 -7.13 -3.64
C SER A 137 22.91 -6.72 -5.00
N PRO A 138 22.05 -7.55 -5.59
CA PRO A 138 21.25 -7.14 -6.74
C PRO A 138 20.39 -5.92 -6.43
N ARG A 139 20.04 -5.17 -7.45
CA ARG A 139 19.04 -4.11 -7.38
C ARG A 139 17.75 -4.60 -8.01
N TYR A 140 16.64 -4.27 -7.40
CA TYR A 140 15.31 -4.74 -7.79
C TYR A 140 14.43 -3.60 -8.24
N ARG A 141 13.60 -3.86 -9.26
CA ARG A 141 12.60 -2.92 -9.74
C ARG A 141 11.27 -3.64 -9.94
N LEU A 142 10.22 -3.15 -9.28
CA LEU A 142 8.87 -3.66 -9.43
C LEU A 142 8.00 -2.55 -9.97
N THR A 143 7.40 -2.77 -11.15
CA THR A 143 6.57 -1.80 -11.83
C THR A 143 5.15 -2.32 -11.96
N TYR A 144 4.18 -1.51 -11.56
CA TYR A 144 2.76 -1.71 -11.82
C TYR A 144 2.29 -0.74 -12.87
N VAL A 145 1.59 -1.23 -13.89
CA VAL A 145 0.99 -0.40 -14.95
C VAL A 145 -0.49 -0.71 -15.02
N LYS A 146 -1.33 0.29 -14.75
CA LYS A 146 -2.78 0.17 -14.93
C LYS A 146 -3.11 0.07 -16.41
N THR A 147 -3.68 -1.06 -16.82
CA THR A 147 -4.02 -1.35 -18.23
C THR A 147 -5.53 -1.25 -18.50
N GLY A 148 -6.36 -1.26 -17.46
CA GLY A 148 -7.81 -1.12 -17.55
C GLY A 148 -8.42 -0.71 -16.21
N GLY A 149 -9.74 -0.75 -16.09
CA GLY A 149 -10.44 -0.47 -14.83
C GLY A 149 -10.04 -1.44 -13.74
N ASP A 150 -10.07 -2.73 -14.07
CA ASP A 150 -9.83 -3.85 -13.16
C ASP A 150 -8.64 -4.73 -13.60
N THR A 151 -7.73 -4.19 -14.41
CA THR A 151 -6.56 -4.92 -14.91
C THR A 151 -5.30 -4.08 -14.78
N LEU A 152 -4.20 -4.76 -14.48
CA LEU A 152 -2.87 -4.18 -14.48
C LEU A 152 -1.83 -5.19 -14.98
N THR A 153 -0.68 -4.67 -15.39
CA THR A 153 0.54 -5.45 -15.64
C THR A 153 1.51 -5.20 -14.49
N LEU A 154 2.14 -6.26 -14.03
CA LEU A 154 3.22 -6.26 -13.05
C LEU A 154 4.49 -6.73 -13.76
N ARG A 155 5.59 -5.98 -13.60
CA ARG A 155 6.92 -6.38 -14.07
C ARG A 155 7.89 -6.32 -12.90
N PHE A 156 8.61 -7.41 -12.68
CA PHE A 156 9.70 -7.48 -11.73
C PHE A 156 11.02 -7.71 -12.48
N GLU A 157 11.99 -6.87 -12.18
CA GLU A 157 13.28 -6.81 -12.87
C GLU A 157 14.42 -6.83 -11.87
N ILE A 158 15.54 -7.40 -12.27
CA ILE A 158 16.73 -7.54 -11.45
C ILE A 158 17.92 -6.98 -12.21
N ALA A 159 18.72 -6.15 -11.54
CA ALA A 159 20.04 -5.72 -12.00
C ALA A 159 21.11 -6.39 -11.14
N PRO A 160 22.17 -6.99 -11.73
CA PRO A 160 23.19 -7.70 -10.98
C PRO A 160 24.08 -6.76 -10.15
N PRO A 161 24.72 -7.28 -9.09
CA PRO A 161 25.68 -6.51 -8.32
C PRO A 161 26.74 -5.85 -9.21
N GLY A 162 27.10 -4.59 -8.90
CA GLY A 162 28.08 -3.83 -9.66
C GLY A 162 27.55 -3.21 -10.97
N LYS A 163 26.31 -3.51 -11.37
CA LYS A 163 25.65 -2.94 -12.55
C LYS A 163 24.24 -2.48 -12.20
N PRO A 164 24.05 -1.50 -11.32
CA PRO A 164 22.78 -1.18 -10.68
C PRO A 164 21.67 -0.70 -11.62
N ASP A 165 22.01 -0.31 -12.84
CA ASP A 165 21.04 0.19 -13.82
C ASP A 165 20.81 -0.80 -14.98
N SER A 166 21.47 -1.98 -14.95
CA SER A 166 21.34 -3.02 -15.98
C SER A 166 20.20 -3.97 -15.65
N PHE A 167 18.98 -3.45 -15.56
CA PHE A 167 17.79 -4.24 -15.25
C PHE A 167 17.43 -5.20 -16.40
N SER A 168 17.09 -6.43 -16.05
CA SER A 168 16.50 -7.43 -16.92
C SER A 168 15.22 -7.98 -16.32
N THR A 169 14.22 -8.21 -17.15
CA THR A 169 12.93 -8.75 -16.71
C THR A 169 13.10 -10.16 -16.17
N TYR A 170 12.66 -10.37 -14.93
CA TYR A 170 12.61 -11.67 -14.28
C TYR A 170 11.20 -12.25 -14.32
N ILE A 171 10.17 -11.41 -14.02
CA ILE A 171 8.77 -11.79 -14.09
C ILE A 171 8.00 -10.68 -14.80
N GLU A 172 7.11 -11.06 -15.72
CA GLU A 172 6.06 -10.17 -16.22
C GLU A 172 4.74 -10.93 -16.16
N ALA A 173 3.73 -10.32 -15.53
CA ALA A 173 2.43 -10.94 -15.33
C ALA A 173 1.32 -9.90 -15.49
N LYS A 174 0.15 -10.37 -15.91
CA LYS A 174 -1.10 -9.62 -15.84
C LYS A 174 -1.82 -9.98 -14.56
N ALA A 175 -2.55 -9.04 -14.01
CA ALA A 175 -3.42 -9.28 -12.87
C ALA A 175 -4.79 -8.64 -13.09
N LYS A 176 -5.81 -9.30 -12.52
CA LYS A 176 -7.19 -8.85 -12.54
C LYS A 176 -7.67 -8.67 -11.11
N ARG A 177 -8.48 -7.65 -10.89
CA ARG A 177 -9.14 -7.43 -9.61
C ARG A 177 -10.12 -8.57 -9.30
N LYS A 178 -10.17 -9.01 -8.04
CA LYS A 178 -11.17 -9.96 -7.53
C LYS A 178 -12.55 -9.35 -7.41
#